data_2d0d1301a8c4351483c0917f510edb7d
#
_entry.id   2d0d1301a8c4351483c0917f510edb7d
#
_cell.length_a   1.000
_cell.length_b   1.000
_cell.length_c   1.000
_cell.angle_alpha   90.00
_cell.angle_beta   90.00
_cell.angle_gamma   90.00
#
_symmetry.space_group_name_H-M   'P 1'
#
loop_
_entity.id
_entity.type
_entity.pdbx_description
1 polymer ?
#
loop_
_entity_poly.entity_id
_entity_poly.type
_entity_poly.pdbx_seq_one_letter_code
_entity_poly.pdbx_strand_id
1 'polypeptide(L)'
;AKKYKCRIPGIAAGGIYDRSDVQRMEQLGADGVQVATRFVTTKECDAHRRYKEAYLKAVKDEIDIVKSPVGMPGRAILNPLMKRVMLGEKIEHSSCHRCLAKCNPSQIPYCITDSLIAAVKGDIENGLIFCGANAWKAEKIETVEEVVASLFT
;
A
#
# COMPACT_ATOMS: atom_id res chain seq x y z
N ALA A 1 -14.13 16.63 -19.96
CA ALA A 1 -13.63 17.71 -20.79
C ALA A 1 -14.76 18.49 -21.51
N LYS A 2 -15.70 17.82 -22.22
CA LYS A 2 -16.79 18.52 -22.98
C LYS A 2 -17.66 19.42 -22.08
N LYS A 3 -17.97 19.02 -20.83
CA LYS A 3 -18.80 19.80 -19.89
C LYS A 3 -18.11 21.09 -19.43
N TYR A 4 -16.80 21.09 -19.29
CA TYR A 4 -16.05 22.21 -18.71
C TYR A 4 -15.34 23.07 -19.75
N LYS A 5 -15.45 22.73 -21.05
CA LYS A 5 -14.79 23.43 -22.18
C LYS A 5 -13.27 23.61 -22.00
N CYS A 6 -12.64 22.77 -21.19
CA CYS A 6 -11.21 22.78 -20.96
C CYS A 6 -10.67 21.36 -20.91
N ARG A 7 -9.37 21.18 -21.15
CA ARG A 7 -8.66 19.92 -20.92
C ARG A 7 -8.46 19.73 -19.42
N ILE A 8 -8.94 18.62 -18.88
CA ILE A 8 -8.68 18.22 -17.51
C ILE A 8 -7.58 17.17 -17.55
N PRO A 9 -6.42 17.38 -16.89
CA PRO A 9 -5.34 16.40 -16.84
C PRO A 9 -5.81 15.12 -16.18
N GLY A 10 -5.47 13.98 -16.77
CA GLY A 10 -5.75 12.64 -16.23
C GLY A 10 -4.50 12.04 -15.61
N ILE A 11 -4.56 11.66 -14.34
CA ILE A 11 -3.46 11.01 -13.62
C ILE A 11 -3.78 9.52 -13.45
N ALA A 12 -2.91 8.65 -13.97
CA ALA A 12 -3.05 7.21 -13.79
C ALA A 12 -2.46 6.78 -12.44
N ALA A 13 -3.19 5.91 -11.71
CA ALA A 13 -2.75 5.40 -10.42
C ALA A 13 -2.99 3.89 -10.31
N GLY A 14 -2.13 3.19 -9.58
CA GLY A 14 -2.21 1.76 -9.32
C GLY A 14 -1.50 0.90 -10.36
N GLY A 15 -0.74 -0.09 -9.88
CA GLY A 15 -0.01 -1.04 -10.72
C GLY A 15 1.20 -0.48 -11.46
N ILE A 16 1.60 0.76 -11.18
CA ILE A 16 2.76 1.42 -11.79
C ILE A 16 3.97 1.18 -10.90
N TYR A 17 5.01 0.57 -11.47
CA TYR A 17 6.21 0.22 -10.73
C TYR A 17 7.51 0.65 -11.44
N ASP A 18 7.58 0.52 -12.75
CA ASP A 18 8.76 0.79 -13.57
C ASP A 18 8.45 1.71 -14.76
N ARG A 19 9.50 2.04 -15.52
CA ARG A 19 9.40 2.92 -16.70
C ARG A 19 8.41 2.39 -17.74
N SER A 20 8.35 1.09 -17.93
CA SER A 20 7.45 0.49 -18.92
C SER A 20 5.97 0.68 -18.54
N ASP A 21 5.67 0.64 -17.24
CA ASP A 21 4.32 0.94 -16.72
C ASP A 21 3.96 2.42 -16.96
N VAL A 22 4.92 3.33 -16.72
CA VAL A 22 4.72 4.77 -16.99
C VAL A 22 4.43 5.00 -18.47
N GLN A 23 5.27 4.48 -19.36
CA GLN A 23 5.11 4.62 -20.81
C GLN A 23 3.77 4.07 -21.29
N ARG A 24 3.34 2.94 -20.76
CA ARG A 24 2.03 2.38 -21.07
C ARG A 24 0.88 3.32 -20.68
N MET A 25 0.96 3.98 -19.53
CA MET A 25 -0.05 4.95 -19.11
C MET A 25 -0.03 6.21 -19.99
N GLU A 26 1.14 6.70 -20.37
CA GLU A 26 1.30 7.81 -21.33
C GLU A 26 0.66 7.47 -22.69
N GLN A 27 0.91 6.26 -23.22
CA GLN A 27 0.32 5.78 -24.47
C GLN A 27 -1.21 5.67 -24.41
N LEU A 28 -1.76 5.36 -23.23
CA LEU A 28 -3.21 5.37 -22.98
C LEU A 28 -3.80 6.78 -22.80
N GLY A 29 -2.97 7.80 -22.84
CA GLY A 29 -3.38 9.21 -22.77
C GLY A 29 -3.39 9.81 -21.38
N ALA A 30 -2.73 9.20 -20.40
CA ALA A 30 -2.51 9.81 -19.10
C ALA A 30 -1.52 10.99 -19.22
N ASP A 31 -1.80 12.09 -18.53
CA ASP A 31 -0.93 13.26 -18.43
C ASP A 31 0.15 13.11 -17.33
N GLY A 32 0.01 12.12 -16.48
CA GLY A 32 0.96 11.80 -15.42
C GLY A 32 0.59 10.53 -14.67
N VAL A 33 1.42 10.17 -13.70
CA VAL A 33 1.24 8.97 -12.88
C VAL A 33 1.33 9.27 -11.39
N GLN A 34 0.63 8.48 -10.57
CA GLN A 34 0.74 8.48 -9.12
C GLN A 34 1.35 7.15 -8.66
N VAL A 35 2.47 7.22 -7.97
CA VAL A 35 3.22 6.07 -7.48
C VAL A 35 3.45 6.22 -5.98
N ALA A 36 3.16 5.18 -5.20
CA ALA A 36 3.37 5.18 -3.75
C ALA A 36 4.27 4.01 -3.30
N THR A 37 3.92 2.78 -3.65
CA THR A 37 4.61 1.56 -3.20
C THR A 37 6.11 1.59 -3.45
N ARG A 38 6.54 2.13 -4.59
CA ARG A 38 7.95 2.25 -4.98
C ARG A 38 8.77 3.10 -4.01
N PHE A 39 8.13 4.11 -3.38
CA PHE A 39 8.78 5.00 -2.42
C PHE A 39 8.85 4.45 -0.99
N VAL A 40 8.14 3.36 -0.68
CA VAL A 40 8.25 2.71 0.63
C VAL A 40 9.64 2.11 0.84
N THR A 41 10.24 1.55 -0.20
CA THR A 41 11.58 0.96 -0.15
C THR A 41 12.67 1.97 -0.46
N THR A 42 12.53 3.20 0.04
CA THR A 42 13.57 4.24 -0.10
C THR A 42 14.29 4.50 1.23
N LYS A 43 15.48 5.06 1.14
CA LYS A 43 16.27 5.48 2.32
C LYS A 43 15.54 6.58 3.08
N GLU A 44 14.88 7.48 2.37
CA GLU A 44 14.18 8.65 2.88
C GLU A 44 12.81 8.32 3.53
N CYS A 45 12.24 7.16 3.24
CA CYS A 45 11.05 6.70 3.96
C CYS A 45 11.40 6.48 5.44
N ASP A 46 10.67 7.12 6.33
CA ASP A 46 10.90 7.11 7.79
C ASP A 46 10.32 5.89 8.51
N ALA A 47 9.62 4.99 7.80
CA ALA A 47 9.14 3.76 8.36
C ALA A 47 10.30 2.86 8.83
N HIS A 48 10.04 2.07 9.88
CA HIS A 48 11.03 1.17 10.45
C HIS A 48 11.61 0.24 9.37
N ARG A 49 12.91 -0.11 9.49
CA ARG A 49 13.61 -0.95 8.51
C ARG A 49 12.90 -2.27 8.21
N ARG A 50 12.35 -2.96 9.22
CA ARG A 50 11.60 -4.21 9.04
C ARG A 50 10.36 -4.04 8.15
N TYR A 51 9.71 -2.87 8.19
CA TYR A 51 8.60 -2.54 7.29
C TYR A 51 9.04 -2.51 5.82
N LYS A 52 10.16 -1.86 5.52
CA LYS A 52 10.76 -1.82 4.18
C LYS A 52 11.19 -3.22 3.72
N GLU A 53 11.81 -3.99 4.62
CA GLU A 53 12.25 -5.36 4.35
C GLU A 53 11.07 -6.31 4.06
N ALA A 54 9.89 -6.06 4.60
CA ALA A 54 8.70 -6.84 4.27
C ALA A 54 8.34 -6.73 2.79
N TYR A 55 8.53 -5.56 2.17
CA TYR A 55 8.34 -5.40 0.73
C TYR A 55 9.41 -6.13 -0.09
N LEU A 56 10.68 -6.10 0.36
CA LEU A 56 11.78 -6.81 -0.33
C LEU A 56 11.64 -8.35 -0.28
N LYS A 57 10.92 -8.84 0.70
CA LYS A 57 10.66 -10.28 0.89
C LYS A 57 9.33 -10.73 0.29
N ALA A 58 8.47 -9.78 -0.09
CA ALA A 58 7.15 -10.09 -0.61
C ALA A 58 7.25 -10.84 -1.94
N VAL A 59 6.49 -11.91 -2.07
CA VAL A 59 6.32 -12.63 -3.33
C VAL A 59 4.94 -12.34 -3.92
N LYS A 60 4.80 -12.50 -5.22
CA LYS A 60 3.59 -12.14 -5.96
C LYS A 60 2.32 -12.78 -5.38
N ASP A 61 2.42 -14.05 -5.01
CA ASP A 61 1.28 -14.84 -4.53
C ASP A 61 0.90 -14.52 -3.06
N GLU A 62 1.73 -13.75 -2.36
CA GLU A 62 1.44 -13.23 -1.02
C GLU A 62 0.90 -11.79 -1.02
N ILE A 63 0.53 -11.26 -2.18
CA ILE A 63 -0.07 -9.93 -2.31
C ILE A 63 -1.50 -10.08 -2.80
N ASP A 64 -2.48 -9.80 -1.94
CA ASP A 64 -3.88 -9.98 -2.28
C ASP A 64 -4.77 -8.88 -1.70
N ILE A 65 -6.04 -8.88 -2.14
CA ILE A 65 -7.07 -8.01 -1.62
C ILE A 65 -7.52 -8.54 -0.26
N VAL A 66 -7.37 -7.72 0.75
CA VAL A 66 -7.75 -8.06 2.12
C VAL A 66 -9.00 -7.29 2.55
N LYS A 67 -9.79 -7.90 3.43
CA LYS A 67 -10.96 -7.25 4.03
C LYS A 67 -10.49 -6.19 5.02
N SER A 68 -10.81 -4.95 4.71
CA SER A 68 -10.53 -3.83 5.61
C SER A 68 -11.71 -3.57 6.55
N PRO A 69 -11.47 -3.28 7.83
CA PRO A 69 -12.52 -2.93 8.78
C PRO A 69 -13.22 -1.59 8.46
N VAL A 70 -12.66 -0.80 7.54
CA VAL A 70 -13.25 0.48 7.11
C VAL A 70 -14.23 0.36 5.93
N GLY A 71 -14.56 -0.88 5.51
CA GLY A 71 -15.56 -1.14 4.48
C GLY A 71 -15.07 -1.05 3.04
N MET A 72 -13.84 -0.62 2.79
CA MET A 72 -13.23 -0.60 1.46
C MET A 72 -12.17 -1.71 1.33
N PRO A 73 -12.15 -2.46 0.21
CA PRO A 73 -11.10 -3.44 0.00
C PRO A 73 -9.73 -2.75 -0.09
N GLY A 74 -8.71 -3.35 0.49
CA GLY A 74 -7.33 -2.90 0.38
C GLY A 74 -6.43 -4.03 -0.12
N ARG A 75 -5.36 -3.70 -0.81
CA ARG A 75 -4.35 -4.69 -1.18
C ARG A 75 -3.22 -4.65 -0.17
N ALA A 76 -2.82 -5.81 0.33
CA ALA A 76 -1.80 -5.93 1.36
C ALA A 76 -0.91 -7.16 1.15
N ILE A 77 0.22 -7.18 1.83
CA ILE A 77 1.04 -8.38 1.98
C ILE A 77 0.35 -9.31 2.98
N LEU A 78 0.18 -10.58 2.59
CA LEU A 78 -0.43 -11.64 3.42
C LEU A 78 0.56 -12.12 4.51
N ASN A 79 0.86 -11.24 5.43
CA ASN A 79 1.65 -11.53 6.63
C ASN A 79 0.83 -12.35 7.66
N PRO A 80 1.41 -12.75 8.81
CA PRO A 80 0.69 -13.54 9.83
C PRO A 80 -0.63 -12.92 10.28
N LEU A 81 -0.70 -11.59 10.47
CA LEU A 81 -1.94 -10.91 10.83
C LEU A 81 -3.03 -11.15 9.77
N MET A 82 -2.72 -10.90 8.50
CA MET A 82 -3.72 -11.01 7.44
C MET A 82 -4.15 -12.46 7.21
N LYS A 83 -3.24 -13.43 7.34
CA LYS A 83 -3.57 -14.85 7.28
C LYS A 83 -4.57 -15.25 8.37
N ARG A 84 -4.38 -14.80 9.61
CA ARG A 84 -5.31 -15.02 10.74
C ARG A 84 -6.68 -14.38 10.49
N VAL A 85 -6.68 -13.13 10.05
CA VAL A 85 -7.92 -12.39 9.73
C VAL A 85 -8.71 -13.06 8.61
N MET A 86 -8.03 -13.57 7.57
CA MET A 86 -8.68 -14.28 6.46
C MET A 86 -9.28 -15.62 6.90
N LEU A 87 -8.71 -16.27 7.93
CA LEU A 87 -9.29 -17.45 8.56
C LEU A 87 -10.47 -17.13 9.50
N GLY A 88 -10.84 -15.84 9.62
CA GLY A 88 -11.97 -15.41 10.45
C GLY A 88 -11.62 -15.11 11.90
N GLU A 89 -10.32 -15.09 12.25
CA GLU A 89 -9.90 -14.74 13.60
C GLU A 89 -10.17 -13.27 13.88
N LYS A 90 -10.70 -12.98 15.06
CA LYS A 90 -10.86 -11.63 15.58
C LYS A 90 -9.63 -11.26 16.42
N ILE A 91 -8.97 -10.18 16.03
CA ILE A 91 -7.78 -9.68 16.73
C ILE A 91 -8.24 -8.66 17.78
N GLU A 92 -7.97 -8.95 19.02
CA GLU A 92 -8.29 -8.02 20.11
C GLU A 92 -7.42 -6.77 20.04
N HIS A 93 -7.99 -5.65 20.46
CA HIS A 93 -7.31 -4.37 20.57
C HIS A 93 -7.62 -3.72 21.93
N SER A 94 -6.62 -3.09 22.52
CA SER A 94 -6.69 -2.61 23.90
C SER A 94 -7.49 -1.32 24.07
N SER A 95 -7.54 -0.47 23.04
CA SER A 95 -8.22 0.81 23.09
C SER A 95 -8.75 1.25 21.72
N CYS A 96 -9.84 2.01 21.72
CA CYS A 96 -10.38 2.57 20.49
C CYS A 96 -9.83 4.01 20.29
N HIS A 97 -9.18 4.25 19.14
CA HIS A 97 -8.64 5.56 18.76
C HIS A 97 -9.71 6.56 18.29
N ARG A 98 -10.98 6.14 18.17
CA ARG A 98 -12.09 6.97 17.64
C ARG A 98 -11.77 7.59 16.29
N CYS A 99 -10.99 6.89 15.46
CA CYS A 99 -10.50 7.37 14.17
C CYS A 99 -11.56 7.40 13.07
N LEU A 100 -12.65 6.64 13.21
CA LEU A 100 -13.71 6.51 12.22
C LEU A 100 -15.09 6.62 12.87
N ALA A 101 -15.92 7.53 12.37
CA ALA A 101 -17.25 7.80 12.93
C ALA A 101 -18.22 6.60 12.93
N LYS A 102 -18.07 5.69 11.97
CA LYS A 102 -18.95 4.50 11.82
C LYS A 102 -18.29 3.19 12.27
N CYS A 103 -17.11 3.24 12.86
CA CYS A 103 -16.43 2.05 13.35
C CYS A 103 -17.11 1.53 14.62
N ASN A 104 -17.47 0.26 14.63
CA ASN A 104 -17.92 -0.44 15.83
C ASN A 104 -16.82 -1.38 16.33
N PRO A 105 -16.09 -1.03 17.40
CA PRO A 105 -14.95 -1.83 17.90
C PRO A 105 -15.30 -3.30 18.23
N SER A 106 -16.57 -3.56 18.61
CA SER A 106 -17.00 -4.92 18.93
C SER A 106 -17.23 -5.81 17.71
N GLN A 107 -17.40 -5.22 16.52
CA GLN A 107 -17.77 -5.94 15.28
C GLN A 107 -16.63 -6.02 14.27
N ILE A 108 -15.59 -5.23 14.39
CA ILE A 108 -14.46 -5.25 13.45
C ILE A 108 -13.56 -6.46 13.71
N PRO A 109 -12.95 -7.04 12.65
CA PRO A 109 -12.01 -8.14 12.79
C PRO A 109 -10.69 -7.74 13.46
N TYR A 110 -10.27 -6.47 13.30
CA TYR A 110 -9.06 -5.89 13.93
C TYR A 110 -9.14 -4.36 13.89
N CYS A 111 -8.35 -3.68 14.72
CA CYS A 111 -8.24 -2.21 14.67
C CYS A 111 -7.27 -1.80 13.56
N ILE A 112 -7.77 -1.10 12.53
CA ILE A 112 -6.92 -0.66 11.41
C ILE A 112 -5.82 0.30 11.86
N THR A 113 -6.12 1.20 12.78
CA THR A 113 -5.15 2.18 13.28
C THR A 113 -4.01 1.50 14.04
N ASP A 114 -4.32 0.57 14.95
CA ASP A 114 -3.30 -0.20 15.69
C ASP A 114 -2.41 -0.98 14.72
N SER A 115 -3.02 -1.65 13.74
CA SER A 115 -2.28 -2.47 12.77
C SER A 115 -1.40 -1.63 11.85
N LEU A 116 -1.84 -0.43 11.44
CA LEU A 116 -0.99 0.48 10.65
C LEU A 116 0.18 1.02 11.48
N ILE A 117 -0.07 1.40 12.74
CA ILE A 117 0.97 1.86 13.66
C ILE A 117 1.99 0.75 13.94
N ALA A 118 1.52 -0.47 14.19
CA ALA A 118 2.38 -1.65 14.40
C ALA A 118 3.30 -1.87 13.20
N ALA A 119 2.74 -1.85 11.99
CA ALA A 119 3.50 -2.02 10.75
C ALA A 119 4.62 -0.99 10.61
N VAL A 120 4.30 0.30 10.72
CA VAL A 120 5.28 1.40 10.57
C VAL A 120 6.36 1.34 11.64
N LYS A 121 6.03 0.88 12.86
CA LYS A 121 6.99 0.67 13.96
C LYS A 121 7.82 -0.61 13.81
N GLY A 122 7.58 -1.43 12.78
CA GLY A 122 8.36 -2.64 12.48
C GLY A 122 7.82 -3.93 13.08
N ASP A 123 6.67 -3.91 13.73
CA ASP A 123 5.92 -5.12 14.09
C ASP A 123 5.15 -5.59 12.85
N ILE A 124 5.88 -6.23 11.94
CA ILE A 124 5.33 -6.70 10.67
C ILE A 124 4.43 -7.94 10.81
N GLU A 125 4.45 -8.60 11.95
CA GLU A 125 3.64 -9.79 12.20
C GLU A 125 2.21 -9.43 12.62
N ASN A 126 2.05 -8.32 13.37
CA ASN A 126 0.76 -7.80 13.81
C ASN A 126 0.35 -6.52 13.04
N GLY A 127 1.17 -6.07 12.12
CA GLY A 127 0.94 -4.87 11.33
C GLY A 127 0.17 -5.13 10.04
N LEU A 128 -0.62 -4.15 9.60
CA LEU A 128 -1.23 -4.14 8.27
C LEU A 128 -0.30 -3.44 7.29
N ILE A 129 0.17 -4.18 6.28
CA ILE A 129 1.12 -3.69 5.28
C ILE A 129 0.41 -3.56 3.94
N PHE A 130 -0.23 -2.40 3.72
CA PHE A 130 -0.84 -2.09 2.43
C PHE A 130 0.21 -1.89 1.35
N CYS A 131 -0.06 -2.38 0.14
CA CYS A 131 0.87 -2.25 -0.98
C CYS A 131 0.14 -2.24 -2.32
N GLY A 132 0.82 -1.84 -3.39
CA GLY A 132 0.36 -2.00 -4.75
C GLY A 132 0.55 -3.44 -5.26
N ALA A 133 -0.12 -3.79 -6.36
CA ALA A 133 -0.06 -5.12 -6.96
C ALA A 133 1.36 -5.57 -7.35
N ASN A 134 2.25 -4.62 -7.64
CA ASN A 134 3.62 -4.86 -8.09
C ASN A 134 4.66 -4.68 -6.97
N ALA A 135 4.27 -4.67 -5.68
CA ALA A 135 5.20 -4.52 -4.56
C ALA A 135 6.28 -5.61 -4.51
N TRP A 136 5.95 -6.82 -4.97
CA TRP A 136 6.86 -7.96 -5.07
C TRP A 136 8.07 -7.73 -6.00
N LYS A 137 8.05 -6.69 -6.84
CA LYS A 137 9.18 -6.31 -7.70
C LYS A 137 10.28 -5.55 -6.93
N ALA A 138 10.09 -5.24 -5.66
CA ALA A 138 11.09 -4.53 -4.85
C ALA A 138 12.29 -5.45 -4.55
N GLU A 139 13.47 -5.08 -4.99
CA GLU A 139 14.69 -5.89 -4.84
C GLU A 139 15.69 -5.28 -3.85
N LYS A 140 15.68 -3.96 -3.69
CA LYS A 140 16.63 -3.21 -2.86
C LYS A 140 16.02 -1.94 -2.28
N ILE A 141 16.70 -1.38 -1.28
CA ILE A 141 16.39 -0.03 -0.78
C ILE A 141 17.20 0.97 -1.62
N GLU A 142 16.51 1.89 -2.26
CA GLU A 142 17.04 2.92 -3.15
C GLU A 142 16.94 4.31 -2.50
N THR A 143 17.44 5.34 -3.17
CA THR A 143 17.09 6.73 -2.85
C THR A 143 15.85 7.15 -3.63
N VAL A 144 15.16 8.20 -3.18
CA VAL A 144 14.06 8.81 -3.93
C VAL A 144 14.53 9.26 -5.32
N GLU A 145 15.75 9.81 -5.42
CA GLU A 145 16.35 10.23 -6.69
C GLU A 145 16.50 9.05 -7.66
N GLU A 146 17.05 7.92 -7.18
CA GLU A 146 17.19 6.69 -7.99
C GLU A 146 15.83 6.17 -8.47
N VAL A 147 14.81 6.18 -7.59
CA VAL A 147 13.45 5.78 -7.96
C VAL A 147 12.87 6.69 -9.02
N VAL A 148 12.98 8.01 -8.86
CA VAL A 148 12.46 8.99 -9.84
C VAL A 148 13.19 8.83 -11.17
N ALA A 149 14.51 8.73 -11.17
CA ALA A 149 15.29 8.48 -12.39
C ALA A 149 14.83 7.20 -13.09
N SER A 150 14.64 6.10 -12.37
CA SER A 150 14.20 4.82 -12.95
C SER A 150 12.80 4.85 -13.57
N LEU A 151 11.94 5.79 -13.17
CA LEU A 151 10.59 5.94 -13.71
C LEU A 151 10.54 6.83 -14.96
N PHE A 152 11.47 7.79 -15.10
CA PHE A 152 11.35 8.84 -16.13
C PHE A 152 12.55 8.96 -17.06
N THR A 153 13.66 8.29 -16.77
CA THR A 153 14.83 8.17 -17.64
C THR A 153 15.00 6.76 -18.16
#